data_003abea33628879c58add00e0eb0e40a
#
_entry.id   003abea33628879c58add00e0eb0e40a
#
_cell.length_a   1.000
_cell.length_b   1.000
_cell.length_c   1.000
_cell.angle_alpha   90.00
_cell.angle_beta   90.00
_cell.angle_gamma   90.00
#
_symmetry.space_group_name_H-M   'P 1'
#
loop_
_entity.id
_entity.type
_entity.pdbx_description
1 polymer ?
#
loop_
_entity_poly.entity_id
_entity_poly.type
_entity_poly.pdbx_seq_one_letter_code
_entity_poly.pdbx_strand_id
1 'polypeptide(L)'
;MDNEFLRTEEAIVAVLKTVYDPEIPVNVYDLGLIYKVDVDDDKNVHIEMTLTAPNCPAADYIVEDIRMRVETVDEVKSVNVHLVFDPEWNKDMMSEEAKLELGFL
;
A
#
# COMPACT_ATOMS: atom_id res chain seq x y z
N MET A 1 1.39 -0.91 -28.14
CA MET A 1 1.80 -0.99 -26.73
C MET A 1 0.62 -0.75 -25.82
N ASP A 2 0.44 -1.62 -24.89
CA ASP A 2 -0.73 -1.55 -24.01
C ASP A 2 -0.39 -0.81 -22.73
N ASN A 3 -1.04 0.32 -22.48
CA ASN A 3 -0.86 1.11 -21.27
C ASN A 3 -1.88 0.79 -20.19
N GLU A 4 -2.70 -0.23 -20.42
CA GLU A 4 -3.78 -0.58 -19.50
C GLU A 4 -3.26 -1.01 -18.14
N PHE A 5 -2.22 -1.85 -18.12
CA PHE A 5 -1.62 -2.28 -16.86
C PHE A 5 -1.03 -1.11 -16.09
N LEU A 6 -0.35 -0.23 -16.79
CA LEU A 6 0.28 0.93 -16.16
C LEU A 6 -0.78 1.86 -15.55
N ARG A 7 -1.88 2.09 -16.25
CA ARG A 7 -2.98 2.91 -15.74
C ARG A 7 -3.63 2.27 -14.52
N THR A 8 -3.77 0.95 -14.54
CA THR A 8 -4.34 0.23 -13.41
C THR A 8 -3.42 0.34 -12.19
N GLU A 9 -2.12 0.15 -12.39
CA GLU A 9 -1.15 0.29 -11.29
C GLU A 9 -1.15 1.71 -10.73
N GLU A 10 -1.19 2.72 -11.59
CA GLU A 10 -1.22 4.11 -11.14
C GLU A 10 -2.49 4.40 -10.33
N ALA A 11 -3.63 3.87 -10.76
CA ALA A 11 -4.89 4.03 -10.04
C ALA A 11 -4.82 3.35 -8.67
N ILE A 12 -4.20 2.18 -8.60
CA ILE A 12 -4.02 1.46 -7.34
C ILE A 12 -3.13 2.27 -6.39
N VAL A 13 -2.02 2.81 -6.89
CA VAL A 13 -1.14 3.64 -6.08
C VAL A 13 -1.87 4.86 -5.56
N ALA A 14 -2.68 5.51 -6.41
CA ALA A 14 -3.47 6.67 -5.99
C ALA A 14 -4.43 6.29 -4.86
N VAL A 15 -5.05 5.12 -4.93
CA VAL A 15 -5.94 4.63 -3.88
C VAL A 15 -5.15 4.35 -2.60
N LEU A 16 -3.97 3.72 -2.71
CA LEU A 16 -3.15 3.42 -1.54
C LEU A 16 -2.72 4.69 -0.81
N LYS A 17 -2.56 5.79 -1.52
CA LYS A 17 -2.23 7.08 -0.91
C LYS A 17 -3.40 7.69 -0.13
N THR A 18 -4.57 7.08 -0.18
CA THR A 18 -5.72 7.51 0.62
C THR A 18 -5.91 6.70 1.88
N VAL A 19 -5.11 5.64 2.08
CA VAL A 19 -5.20 4.78 3.25
C VAL A 19 -4.16 5.22 4.27
N TYR A 20 -4.60 5.51 5.48
CA TYR A 20 -3.74 6.02 6.54
C TYR A 20 -3.65 5.03 7.68
N ASP A 21 -2.45 4.91 8.25
CA ASP A 21 -2.28 4.23 9.54
C ASP A 21 -3.00 5.09 10.59
N PRO A 22 -3.85 4.51 11.44
CA PRO A 22 -4.62 5.31 12.40
C PRO A 22 -3.75 6.05 13.42
N GLU A 23 -2.52 5.63 13.61
CA GLU A 23 -1.62 6.23 14.59
C GLU A 23 -0.63 7.23 13.98
N ILE A 24 -0.49 7.25 12.66
CA ILE A 24 0.51 8.07 11.98
C ILE A 24 -0.18 8.88 10.88
N PRO A 25 -0.01 10.21 10.85
CA PRO A 25 -0.73 11.06 9.90
C PRO A 25 -0.12 11.06 8.49
N VAL A 26 0.30 9.90 8.02
CA VAL A 26 0.86 9.73 6.68
C VAL A 26 0.26 8.46 6.09
N ASN A 27 -0.02 8.48 4.79
CA ASN A 27 -0.60 7.33 4.12
C ASN A 27 0.39 6.16 4.04
N VAL A 28 -0.16 4.95 3.88
CA VAL A 28 0.64 3.72 3.91
C VAL A 28 1.65 3.64 2.77
N TYR A 29 1.36 4.25 1.63
CA TYR A 29 2.28 4.23 0.49
C TYR A 29 3.52 5.07 0.78
N ASP A 30 3.32 6.31 1.24
CA ASP A 30 4.45 7.20 1.55
C ASP A 30 5.22 6.75 2.79
N LEU A 31 4.58 6.03 3.70
CA LEU A 31 5.27 5.43 4.83
C LEU A 31 6.26 4.33 4.40
N GLY A 32 6.13 3.83 3.17
CA GLY A 32 6.98 2.76 2.70
C GLY A 32 6.53 1.39 3.15
N LEU A 33 5.26 1.24 3.50
CA LEU A 33 4.69 -0.03 3.93
C LEU A 33 4.35 -0.95 2.76
N ILE A 34 4.20 -0.40 1.57
CA ILE A 34 3.83 -1.18 0.39
C ILE A 34 5.11 -1.58 -0.34
N TYR A 35 5.43 -2.86 -0.31
CA TYR A 35 6.65 -3.38 -0.91
C TYR A 35 6.48 -3.76 -2.37
N LYS A 36 5.29 -4.21 -2.75
CA LYS A 36 5.07 -4.67 -4.11
C LYS A 36 3.60 -4.52 -4.48
N VAL A 37 3.35 -4.06 -5.69
CA VAL A 37 2.03 -4.05 -6.30
C VAL A 37 2.16 -4.75 -7.65
N ASP A 38 1.45 -5.85 -7.82
CA ASP A 38 1.51 -6.64 -9.04
C ASP A 38 0.09 -6.86 -9.56
N VAL A 39 -0.10 -6.64 -10.86
CA VAL A 39 -1.39 -6.87 -11.52
C VAL A 39 -1.16 -7.91 -12.59
N ASP A 40 -1.84 -9.06 -12.48
CA ASP A 40 -1.66 -10.12 -13.47
C ASP A 40 -2.55 -9.91 -14.70
N ASP A 41 -2.43 -10.81 -15.67
CA ASP A 41 -3.16 -10.69 -16.94
C ASP A 41 -4.68 -10.75 -16.76
N ASP A 42 -5.14 -11.38 -15.69
CA ASP A 42 -6.56 -11.50 -15.37
C ASP A 42 -7.08 -10.35 -14.52
N LYS A 43 -6.23 -9.34 -14.27
CA LYS A 43 -6.57 -8.18 -13.43
C LYS A 43 -6.74 -8.53 -11.95
N ASN A 44 -6.10 -9.59 -11.51
CA ASN A 44 -5.97 -9.89 -10.09
C ASN A 44 -4.79 -9.10 -9.54
N VAL A 45 -5.01 -8.42 -8.44
CA VAL A 45 -3.99 -7.55 -7.82
C VAL A 45 -3.38 -8.28 -6.64
N HIS A 46 -2.06 -8.28 -6.57
CA HIS A 46 -1.30 -8.88 -5.47
C HIS A 46 -0.46 -7.78 -4.84
N ILE A 47 -0.69 -7.52 -3.57
CA ILE A 47 0.02 -6.47 -2.84
C ILE A 47 0.80 -7.14 -1.71
N GLU A 48 2.11 -6.88 -1.66
CA GLU A 48 2.92 -7.25 -0.50
C GLU A 48 3.16 -5.98 0.31
N MET A 49 2.89 -6.06 1.60
CA MET A 49 3.07 -4.92 2.49
C MET A 49 3.55 -5.38 3.85
N THR A 50 4.01 -4.42 4.63
CA THR A 50 4.41 -4.66 6.01
C THR A 50 3.74 -3.64 6.92
N LEU A 51 4.04 -3.72 8.20
CA LEU A 51 3.57 -2.77 9.20
C LEU A 51 4.78 -2.23 9.96
N THR A 52 4.58 -1.10 10.65
CA THR A 52 5.66 -0.49 11.43
C THR A 52 6.03 -1.32 12.65
N ALA A 53 5.12 -2.20 13.08
CA ALA A 53 5.36 -3.13 14.18
C ALA A 53 4.60 -4.43 13.93
N PRO A 54 5.21 -5.60 14.23
CA PRO A 54 4.57 -6.88 13.93
C PRO A 54 3.30 -7.16 14.73
N ASN A 55 3.11 -6.50 15.86
CA ASN A 55 1.93 -6.70 16.72
C ASN A 55 0.98 -5.50 16.68
N CYS A 56 0.90 -4.83 15.55
CA CYS A 56 0.01 -3.67 15.40
C CYS A 56 -1.46 -4.12 15.55
N PRO A 57 -2.21 -3.59 16.54
CA PRO A 57 -3.61 -3.99 16.71
C PRO A 57 -4.52 -3.53 15.57
N ALA A 58 -4.06 -2.58 14.76
CA ALA A 58 -4.81 -2.09 13.61
C ALA A 58 -4.50 -2.87 12.33
N ALA A 59 -3.70 -3.93 12.41
CA ALA A 59 -3.24 -4.67 11.22
C ALA A 59 -4.41 -5.14 10.36
N ASP A 60 -5.38 -5.81 10.96
CA ASP A 60 -6.51 -6.34 10.22
C ASP A 60 -7.33 -5.23 9.58
N TYR A 61 -7.48 -4.12 10.28
CA TYR A 61 -8.22 -2.97 9.78
C TYR A 61 -7.52 -2.37 8.55
N ILE A 62 -6.20 -2.17 8.63
CA ILE A 62 -5.43 -1.59 7.54
C ILE A 62 -5.47 -2.49 6.31
N VAL A 63 -5.25 -3.78 6.49
CA VAL A 63 -5.25 -4.76 5.39
C VAL A 63 -6.61 -4.79 4.71
N GLU A 64 -7.68 -4.84 5.51
CA GLU A 64 -9.04 -4.90 4.97
C GLU A 64 -9.41 -3.59 4.26
N ASP A 65 -9.01 -2.45 4.83
CA ASP A 65 -9.28 -1.15 4.21
C ASP A 65 -8.58 -1.05 2.85
N ILE A 66 -7.32 -1.50 2.77
CA ILE A 66 -6.59 -1.52 1.51
C ILE A 66 -7.31 -2.41 0.49
N ARG A 67 -7.67 -3.62 0.90
CA ARG A 67 -8.35 -4.55 0.01
C ARG A 67 -9.64 -3.96 -0.54
N MET A 68 -10.46 -3.40 0.33
CA MET A 68 -11.75 -2.83 -0.06
C MET A 68 -11.59 -1.64 -1.00
N ARG A 69 -10.65 -0.76 -0.70
CA ARG A 69 -10.43 0.44 -1.51
C ARG A 69 -9.85 0.10 -2.87
N VAL A 70 -8.91 -0.83 -2.93
CA VAL A 70 -8.31 -1.24 -4.20
C VAL A 70 -9.32 -1.97 -5.07
N GLU A 71 -10.26 -2.71 -4.46
CA GLU A 71 -11.33 -3.37 -5.21
C GLU A 71 -12.25 -2.38 -5.93
N THR A 72 -12.29 -1.13 -5.50
CA THR A 72 -13.11 -0.11 -6.18
C THR A 72 -12.48 0.41 -7.47
N VAL A 73 -11.23 0.09 -7.72
CA VAL A 73 -10.57 0.51 -8.96
C VAL A 73 -11.16 -0.25 -10.12
N ASP A 74 -11.56 0.49 -11.17
CA ASP A 74 -12.11 -0.13 -12.38
C ASP A 74 -11.12 -1.12 -12.95
N GLU A 75 -11.64 -2.22 -13.49
CA GLU A 75 -10.85 -3.29 -14.09
C GLU A 75 -10.18 -4.24 -13.09
N VAL A 76 -10.12 -3.91 -11.82
CA VAL A 76 -9.58 -4.83 -10.81
C VAL A 76 -10.61 -5.93 -10.55
N LYS A 77 -10.17 -7.16 -10.69
CA LYS A 77 -11.04 -8.33 -10.53
C LYS A 77 -11.01 -8.87 -9.10
N SER A 78 -9.81 -8.94 -8.52
CA SER A 78 -9.66 -9.37 -7.13
C SER A 78 -8.42 -8.73 -6.55
N VAL A 79 -8.35 -8.70 -5.22
CA VAL A 79 -7.21 -8.13 -4.50
C VAL A 79 -6.76 -9.11 -3.42
N ASN A 80 -5.48 -9.45 -3.44
CA ASN A 80 -4.85 -10.26 -2.41
C ASN A 80 -3.78 -9.41 -1.74
N VAL A 81 -3.89 -9.23 -0.43
CA VAL A 81 -2.92 -8.49 0.36
C VAL A 81 -2.14 -9.47 1.21
N HIS A 82 -0.82 -9.48 1.05
CA HIS A 82 0.08 -10.37 1.77
C HIS A 82 0.91 -9.54 2.74
N LEU A 83 0.77 -9.83 4.02
CA LEU A 83 1.52 -9.16 5.07
C LEU A 83 2.84 -9.88 5.26
N VAL A 84 3.95 -9.16 5.12
CA VAL A 84 5.30 -9.71 5.27
C VAL A 84 6.09 -8.84 6.25
N PHE A 85 7.05 -9.46 6.94
CA PHE A 85 7.89 -8.77 7.91
C PHE A 85 9.37 -8.91 7.62
N ASP A 86 9.69 -9.34 6.40
CA ASP A 86 11.07 -9.43 5.93
C ASP A 86 11.14 -8.84 4.53
N PRO A 87 11.89 -7.78 4.32
CA PRO A 87 12.66 -7.02 5.32
C PRO A 87 11.75 -6.25 6.29
N GLU A 88 12.28 -5.98 7.49
CA GLU A 88 11.57 -5.16 8.47
C GLU A 88 11.51 -3.72 7.98
N TRP A 89 10.39 -3.07 8.27
CA TRP A 89 10.22 -1.66 7.95
C TRP A 89 11.17 -0.80 8.81
N ASN A 90 11.72 0.25 8.21
CA ASN A 90 12.48 1.26 8.91
C ASN A 90 12.18 2.64 8.31
N LYS A 91 12.61 3.70 9.01
CA LYS A 91 12.32 5.08 8.63
C LYS A 91 12.87 5.47 7.26
N ASP A 92 13.96 4.83 6.84
CA ASP A 92 14.57 5.15 5.55
C ASP A 92 13.71 4.71 4.36
N MET A 93 12.72 3.87 4.61
CA MET A 93 11.79 3.42 3.58
C MET A 93 10.72 4.44 3.27
N MET A 94 10.55 5.47 4.12
CA MET A 94 9.56 6.51 3.88
C MET A 94 9.96 7.39 2.70
N SER A 95 8.95 7.92 1.99
CA SER A 95 9.18 8.94 0.98
C SER A 95 9.71 10.22 1.64
N GLU A 96 10.29 11.11 0.84
CA GLU A 96 10.73 12.40 1.36
C GLU A 96 9.56 13.20 1.92
N GLU A 97 8.41 13.12 1.26
CA GLU A 97 7.20 13.80 1.73
C GLU A 97 6.79 13.32 3.12
N ALA A 98 6.83 12.00 3.33
CA ALA A 98 6.50 11.43 4.63
C ALA A 98 7.51 11.87 5.70
N LYS A 99 8.78 11.88 5.37
CA LYS A 99 9.82 12.31 6.31
C LYS A 99 9.64 13.76 6.70
N LEU A 100 9.31 14.61 5.74
CA LEU A 100 9.02 16.03 6.01
C LEU A 100 7.82 16.18 6.94
N GLU A 101 6.74 15.47 6.63
CA GLU A 101 5.49 15.54 7.41
C GLU A 101 5.72 15.12 8.85
N LEU A 102 6.57 14.13 9.08
CA LEU A 102 6.85 13.61 10.41
C LEU A 102 8.05 14.27 11.10
N GLY A 103 8.70 15.20 10.43
CA GLY A 103 9.80 15.96 11.03
C GLY A 103 11.15 15.25 10.99
N PHE A 104 11.35 14.31 10.05
CA PHE A 104 12.63 13.60 9.92
C PHE A 104 13.57 14.23 8.88
N LEU A 105 13.13 15.29 8.22
CA LEU A 105 13.98 16.04 7.29
C LEU A 105 14.17 17.46 7.75
#